data_045b9451c363d21a83f6a8947b5ae341
#
_entry.id   045b9451c363d21a83f6a8947b5ae341
#
_cell.length_a   1.000
_cell.length_b   1.000
_cell.length_c   1.000
_cell.angle_alpha   90.00
_cell.angle_beta   90.00
_cell.angle_gamma   90.00
#
_symmetry.space_group_name_H-M   'P 1'
#
loop_
_entity.id
_entity.type
_entity.pdbx_description
1 polymer ?
#
loop_
_entity_poly.entity_id
_entity_poly.type
_entity_poly.pdbx_seq_one_letter_code
_entity_poly.pdbx_strand_id
1 'polypeptide(L)'
;MAAQANSQAAKILEVGDDPRLSKGTKEFLKVLNSGGVALEKLTPLEARQVLVDVQASVSVDLSGIEESQKTVTADGYSISLNIVRPEGVKGTLPVFIFIHGGGWVLGDYPTHKRMVRDLVVLSGFAGVFVNYTRTPEAQYPQAINEIYAATKWVAEHGEEIGVDGKNLAVVGNSVGGNMTTVTALKAKEKGGPHIKLQILMWPIVDADFETNSYHEFGEERFLTVPTMKWMYDMYIADPEKRKDVYASPLQATVEQLKGLPPALIVVAESDILHDEGTAYGRKLDEAGVEVTTVQYNGMIHDFGLLNGLADLPETRSLFVQAAAQLKKHL
;
A
#
# COMPACT_ATOMS: atom_id res chain seq x y z
N MET A 1 37.20 -21.85 21.74
CA MET A 1 36.83 -22.38 20.42
C MET A 1 35.67 -21.50 19.91
N ALA A 2 35.97 -20.59 19.00
CA ALA A 2 34.99 -19.71 18.40
C ALA A 2 34.27 -20.50 17.30
N ALA A 3 32.97 -20.65 17.44
CA ALA A 3 32.11 -21.21 16.37
C ALA A 3 32.11 -20.22 15.21
N GLN A 4 32.72 -20.59 14.09
CA GLN A 4 32.55 -19.91 12.83
C GLN A 4 31.09 -20.12 12.38
N ALA A 5 30.30 -19.04 12.46
CA ALA A 5 29.00 -18.99 11.80
C ALA A 5 29.26 -19.01 10.29
N ASN A 6 29.00 -20.13 9.65
CA ASN A 6 28.94 -20.24 8.20
C ASN A 6 27.69 -19.46 7.75
N SER A 7 27.85 -18.22 7.36
CA SER A 7 26.84 -17.51 6.55
C SER A 7 26.92 -18.05 5.13
N GLN A 8 26.28 -19.20 4.88
CA GLN A 8 25.88 -19.50 3.51
C GLN A 8 24.82 -18.46 3.13
N ALA A 9 25.18 -17.60 2.17
CA ALA A 9 24.17 -16.74 1.52
C ALA A 9 23.02 -17.66 1.09
N ALA A 10 21.80 -17.36 1.55
CA ALA A 10 20.64 -18.15 1.21
C ALA A 10 20.52 -18.17 -0.33
N LYS A 11 20.53 -19.36 -0.91
CA LYS A 11 20.43 -19.51 -2.36
C LYS A 11 19.00 -19.12 -2.74
N ILE A 12 18.85 -18.07 -3.56
CA ILE A 12 17.54 -17.72 -4.14
C ILE A 12 17.04 -18.94 -4.91
N LEU A 13 15.86 -19.46 -4.53
CA LEU A 13 15.24 -20.60 -5.19
C LEU A 13 14.56 -20.13 -6.48
N GLU A 14 14.68 -20.93 -7.54
CA GLU A 14 13.90 -20.77 -8.77
C GLU A 14 12.41 -20.72 -8.42
N VAL A 15 11.63 -19.87 -9.12
CA VAL A 15 10.18 -19.71 -8.89
C VAL A 15 9.44 -21.05 -8.90
N GLY A 16 9.79 -21.94 -9.84
CA GLY A 16 9.16 -23.26 -9.98
C GLY A 16 9.39 -24.18 -8.78
N ASP A 17 10.54 -24.08 -8.16
CA ASP A 17 11.01 -24.98 -7.09
C ASP A 17 10.74 -24.42 -5.68
N ASP A 18 10.36 -23.15 -5.56
CA ASP A 18 10.14 -22.52 -4.26
C ASP A 18 8.84 -23.03 -3.60
N PRO A 19 8.92 -23.81 -2.51
CA PRO A 19 7.73 -24.36 -1.84
C PRO A 19 6.88 -23.29 -1.14
N ARG A 20 7.41 -22.06 -0.95
CA ARG A 20 6.73 -20.93 -0.34
C ARG A 20 5.78 -20.22 -1.31
N LEU A 21 5.79 -20.55 -2.60
CA LEU A 21 4.89 -19.97 -3.58
C LEU A 21 3.69 -20.90 -3.84
N SER A 22 2.48 -20.35 -3.82
CA SER A 22 1.28 -21.07 -4.22
C SER A 22 1.34 -21.45 -5.71
N LYS A 23 0.56 -22.45 -6.10
CA LYS A 23 0.48 -22.86 -7.51
C LYS A 23 0.08 -21.67 -8.41
N GLY A 24 -0.94 -20.90 -8.02
CA GLY A 24 -1.41 -19.76 -8.81
C GLY A 24 -0.37 -18.66 -8.90
N THR A 25 0.36 -18.40 -7.81
CA THR A 25 1.46 -17.42 -7.81
C THR A 25 2.61 -17.87 -8.74
N LYS A 26 2.98 -19.16 -8.74
CA LYS A 26 3.98 -19.71 -9.66
C LYS A 26 3.57 -19.57 -11.12
N GLU A 27 2.32 -19.87 -11.45
CA GLU A 27 1.79 -19.73 -12.80
C GLU A 27 1.82 -18.27 -13.26
N PHE A 28 1.43 -17.34 -12.40
CA PHE A 28 1.49 -15.91 -12.66
C PHE A 28 2.93 -15.44 -12.90
N LEU A 29 3.85 -15.77 -12.01
CA LEU A 29 5.27 -15.37 -12.11
C LEU A 29 5.95 -15.96 -13.34
N LYS A 30 5.59 -17.20 -13.73
CA LYS A 30 6.11 -17.80 -14.97
C LYS A 30 5.76 -16.97 -16.20
N VAL A 31 4.54 -16.45 -16.25
CA VAL A 31 4.12 -15.57 -17.37
C VAL A 31 4.82 -14.23 -17.27
N LEU A 32 4.83 -13.61 -16.09
CA LEU A 32 5.47 -12.31 -15.87
C LEU A 32 6.95 -12.34 -16.23
N ASN A 33 7.69 -13.37 -15.81
CA ASN A 33 9.13 -13.49 -16.00
C ASN A 33 9.51 -14.05 -17.40
N SER A 34 8.54 -14.35 -18.27
CA SER A 34 8.81 -14.92 -19.60
C SER A 34 9.42 -13.94 -20.59
N GLY A 35 9.47 -12.65 -20.27
CA GLY A 35 10.08 -11.61 -21.12
C GLY A 35 9.71 -10.22 -20.66
N GLY A 36 10.22 -9.24 -21.39
CA GLY A 36 10.02 -7.82 -21.10
C GLY A 36 11.31 -7.12 -20.67
N VAL A 37 11.23 -5.79 -20.59
CA VAL A 37 12.30 -4.94 -20.08
C VAL A 37 12.04 -4.68 -18.59
N ALA A 38 13.05 -4.83 -17.76
CA ALA A 38 12.95 -4.54 -16.33
C ALA A 38 12.53 -3.08 -16.09
N LEU A 39 11.64 -2.85 -15.12
CA LEU A 39 11.01 -1.55 -14.88
C LEU A 39 12.02 -0.42 -14.66
N GLU A 40 13.10 -0.70 -13.96
CA GLU A 40 14.16 0.26 -13.65
C GLU A 40 15.02 0.66 -14.88
N LYS A 41 14.80 0.02 -16.03
CA LYS A 41 15.43 0.36 -17.32
C LYS A 41 14.51 1.17 -18.23
N LEU A 42 13.28 1.40 -17.81
CA LEU A 42 12.27 2.14 -18.55
C LEU A 42 12.20 3.59 -18.06
N THR A 43 11.69 4.46 -18.89
CA THR A 43 11.24 5.77 -18.43
C THR A 43 10.04 5.63 -17.50
N PRO A 44 9.79 6.58 -16.60
CA PRO A 44 8.61 6.53 -15.72
C PRO A 44 7.29 6.35 -16.48
N LEU A 45 7.15 6.97 -17.64
CA LEU A 45 5.94 6.86 -18.47
C LEU A 45 5.77 5.44 -19.03
N GLU A 46 6.84 4.84 -19.58
CA GLU A 46 6.82 3.46 -20.06
C GLU A 46 6.55 2.47 -18.92
N ALA A 47 7.20 2.66 -17.76
CA ALA A 47 6.98 1.81 -16.59
C ALA A 47 5.53 1.88 -16.08
N ARG A 48 4.89 3.06 -16.11
CA ARG A 48 3.46 3.22 -15.80
C ARG A 48 2.59 2.42 -16.76
N GLN A 49 2.93 2.45 -18.06
CA GLN A 49 2.17 1.70 -19.06
C GLN A 49 2.26 0.20 -18.85
N VAL A 50 3.42 -0.33 -18.41
CA VAL A 50 3.57 -1.76 -18.08
C VAL A 50 2.55 -2.19 -17.01
N LEU A 51 2.37 -1.41 -15.93
CA LEU A 51 1.37 -1.74 -14.89
C LEU A 51 -0.06 -1.68 -15.47
N VAL A 52 -0.37 -0.68 -16.28
CA VAL A 52 -1.67 -0.57 -16.95
C VAL A 52 -1.95 -1.81 -17.80
N ASP A 53 -0.97 -2.24 -18.61
CA ASP A 53 -1.09 -3.40 -19.51
C ASP A 53 -1.25 -4.71 -18.73
N VAL A 54 -0.49 -4.89 -17.64
CA VAL A 54 -0.62 -6.05 -16.76
C VAL A 54 -2.02 -6.12 -16.15
N GLN A 55 -2.55 -5.02 -15.67
CA GLN A 55 -3.90 -4.98 -15.11
C GLN A 55 -4.98 -5.20 -16.18
N ALA A 56 -4.82 -4.64 -17.38
CA ALA A 56 -5.75 -4.81 -18.49
C ALA A 56 -5.73 -6.21 -19.12
N SER A 57 -4.68 -6.99 -18.89
CA SER A 57 -4.54 -8.34 -19.45
C SER A 57 -5.56 -9.35 -18.92
N VAL A 58 -6.19 -9.04 -17.77
CA VAL A 58 -7.17 -9.89 -17.11
C VAL A 58 -8.46 -9.11 -16.85
N SER A 59 -9.59 -9.66 -17.29
CA SER A 59 -10.92 -9.10 -16.99
C SER A 59 -11.29 -9.41 -15.53
N VAL A 60 -11.75 -8.39 -14.81
CA VAL A 60 -12.19 -8.49 -13.42
C VAL A 60 -13.56 -7.84 -13.24
N ASP A 61 -14.30 -8.25 -12.23
CA ASP A 61 -15.58 -7.63 -11.88
C ASP A 61 -15.37 -6.25 -11.25
N LEU A 62 -15.92 -5.23 -11.87
CA LEU A 62 -15.92 -3.84 -11.42
C LEU A 62 -17.33 -3.31 -11.12
N SER A 63 -18.33 -4.18 -11.06
CA SER A 63 -19.74 -3.84 -10.79
C SER A 63 -20.00 -3.56 -9.30
N GLY A 64 -21.18 -3.07 -8.99
CA GLY A 64 -21.66 -2.82 -7.63
C GLY A 64 -21.16 -1.50 -7.01
N ILE A 65 -20.62 -0.60 -7.83
CA ILE A 65 -20.14 0.72 -7.38
C ILE A 65 -20.66 1.85 -8.27
N GLU A 66 -20.82 3.02 -7.68
CA GLU A 66 -21.00 4.30 -8.35
C GLU A 66 -19.75 5.16 -8.13
N GLU A 67 -19.32 5.87 -9.17
CA GLU A 67 -18.10 6.66 -9.19
C GLU A 67 -18.39 8.12 -9.49
N SER A 68 -17.67 9.00 -8.83
CA SER A 68 -17.62 10.43 -9.16
C SER A 68 -16.23 10.99 -8.91
N GLN A 69 -15.96 12.17 -9.44
CA GLN A 69 -14.69 12.86 -9.24
C GLN A 69 -14.92 14.25 -8.65
N LYS A 70 -14.01 14.69 -7.80
CA LYS A 70 -13.97 16.06 -7.29
C LYS A 70 -12.53 16.52 -7.17
N THR A 71 -12.23 17.71 -7.66
CA THR A 71 -10.97 18.39 -7.35
C THR A 71 -11.20 19.29 -6.16
N VAL A 72 -10.33 19.18 -5.16
CA VAL A 72 -10.37 19.98 -3.93
C VAL A 72 -9.12 20.81 -3.80
N THR A 73 -9.25 21.95 -3.14
CA THR A 73 -8.10 22.77 -2.76
C THR A 73 -7.95 22.73 -1.24
N ALA A 74 -6.84 22.20 -0.76
CA ALA A 74 -6.56 22.07 0.67
C ALA A 74 -5.07 22.31 0.94
N ASP A 75 -4.75 23.05 1.97
CA ASP A 75 -3.39 23.41 2.42
C ASP A 75 -2.47 23.91 1.27
N GLY A 76 -3.06 24.57 0.26
CA GLY A 76 -2.34 25.11 -0.91
C GLY A 76 -2.16 24.11 -2.07
N TYR A 77 -2.64 22.87 -1.94
CA TYR A 77 -2.61 21.85 -3.00
C TYR A 77 -3.96 21.75 -3.72
N SER A 78 -3.91 21.49 -5.04
CA SER A 78 -5.07 21.13 -5.85
C SER A 78 -5.05 19.63 -6.07
N ILE A 79 -5.97 18.88 -5.47
CA ILE A 79 -5.94 17.43 -5.38
C ILE A 79 -7.20 16.85 -6.02
N SER A 80 -7.02 15.94 -6.98
CA SER A 80 -8.14 15.19 -7.58
C SER A 80 -8.47 13.96 -6.73
N LEU A 81 -9.76 13.76 -6.46
CA LEU A 81 -10.30 12.64 -5.70
C LEU A 81 -11.24 11.82 -6.59
N ASN A 82 -11.11 10.49 -6.57
CA ASN A 82 -12.17 9.61 -7.05
C ASN A 82 -12.98 9.14 -5.84
N ILE A 83 -14.28 9.40 -5.86
CA ILE A 83 -15.23 8.98 -4.82
C ILE A 83 -15.95 7.74 -5.35
N VAL A 84 -15.84 6.64 -4.62
CA VAL A 84 -16.40 5.34 -4.97
C VAL A 84 -17.39 4.93 -3.89
N ARG A 85 -18.64 4.68 -4.28
CA ARG A 85 -19.72 4.35 -3.36
C ARG A 85 -20.37 3.02 -3.76
N PRO A 86 -20.95 2.27 -2.80
CA PRO A 86 -21.79 1.13 -3.17
C PRO A 86 -22.96 1.59 -4.05
N GLU A 87 -23.23 0.84 -5.11
CA GLU A 87 -24.31 1.15 -6.07
C GLU A 87 -25.67 1.21 -5.38
N GLY A 88 -26.47 2.23 -5.69
CA GLY A 88 -27.83 2.42 -5.18
C GLY A 88 -27.94 2.85 -3.72
N VAL A 89 -26.83 2.94 -2.97
CA VAL A 89 -26.87 3.33 -1.54
C VAL A 89 -26.95 4.85 -1.41
N LYS A 90 -28.01 5.32 -0.72
CA LYS A 90 -28.25 6.75 -0.48
C LYS A 90 -27.75 7.17 0.90
N GLY A 91 -27.58 8.48 1.08
CA GLY A 91 -27.18 9.09 2.36
C GLY A 91 -25.66 9.14 2.56
N THR A 92 -25.28 9.54 3.74
CA THR A 92 -23.88 9.72 4.17
C THR A 92 -23.31 8.39 4.66
N LEU A 93 -22.14 7.99 4.18
CA LEU A 93 -21.51 6.72 4.52
C LEU A 93 -20.19 6.94 5.29
N PRO A 94 -19.81 6.03 6.20
CA PRO A 94 -18.43 5.95 6.67
C PRO A 94 -17.45 5.88 5.50
N VAL A 95 -16.23 6.35 5.69
CA VAL A 95 -15.29 6.52 4.58
C VAL A 95 -13.90 5.94 4.89
N PHE A 96 -13.28 5.35 3.90
CA PHE A 96 -11.85 5.10 3.91
C PHE A 96 -11.15 5.91 2.81
N ILE A 97 -10.06 6.57 3.16
CA ILE A 97 -9.14 7.18 2.21
C ILE A 97 -8.25 6.08 1.66
N PHE A 98 -8.21 5.92 0.35
CA PHE A 98 -7.34 4.94 -0.30
C PHE A 98 -6.13 5.63 -0.92
N ILE A 99 -4.95 5.17 -0.51
CA ILE A 99 -3.65 5.67 -0.93
C ILE A 99 -2.96 4.57 -1.73
N HIS A 100 -2.77 4.81 -3.02
CA HIS A 100 -2.27 3.78 -3.93
C HIS A 100 -0.77 3.54 -3.82
N GLY A 101 -0.37 2.31 -4.14
CA GLY A 101 1.00 1.85 -4.29
C GLY A 101 1.62 2.20 -5.66
N GLY A 102 2.73 1.53 -5.97
CA GLY A 102 3.45 1.70 -7.22
C GLY A 102 4.76 2.48 -7.09
N GLY A 103 5.44 2.39 -5.94
CA GLY A 103 6.78 2.95 -5.72
C GLY A 103 6.84 4.46 -5.89
N TRP A 104 5.79 5.20 -5.60
CA TRP A 104 5.62 6.65 -5.84
C TRP A 104 5.68 7.06 -7.32
N VAL A 105 6.07 6.15 -8.24
CA VAL A 105 6.28 6.37 -9.68
C VAL A 105 5.09 5.90 -10.50
N LEU A 106 4.59 4.72 -10.18
CA LEU A 106 3.53 3.99 -10.90
C LEU A 106 2.18 4.18 -10.20
N GLY A 107 1.17 3.52 -10.75
CA GLY A 107 -0.16 3.47 -10.15
C GLY A 107 -1.02 4.69 -10.45
N ASP A 108 -2.31 4.45 -10.48
CA ASP A 108 -3.38 5.43 -10.65
C ASP A 108 -4.72 4.80 -10.26
N TYR A 109 -5.81 5.54 -10.36
CA TYR A 109 -7.12 5.00 -10.04
C TYR A 109 -7.53 3.80 -10.93
N PRO A 110 -7.37 3.84 -12.27
CA PRO A 110 -7.69 2.70 -13.12
C PRO A 110 -6.96 1.40 -12.71
N THR A 111 -5.69 1.46 -12.37
CA THR A 111 -4.89 0.28 -12.00
C THR A 111 -5.27 -0.29 -10.63
N HIS A 112 -5.80 0.52 -9.72
CA HIS A 112 -6.20 0.14 -8.36
C HIS A 112 -7.72 0.00 -8.16
N LYS A 113 -8.51 0.31 -9.19
CA LYS A 113 -9.98 0.38 -9.11
C LYS A 113 -10.59 -0.88 -8.51
N ARG A 114 -10.11 -2.09 -8.88
CA ARG A 114 -10.63 -3.34 -8.32
C ARG A 114 -10.42 -3.43 -6.81
N MET A 115 -9.24 -3.07 -6.30
CA MET A 115 -9.00 -3.08 -4.84
C MET A 115 -10.00 -2.18 -4.09
N VAL A 116 -10.19 -0.96 -4.61
CA VAL A 116 -11.14 0.00 -4.02
C VAL A 116 -12.57 -0.54 -4.11
N ARG A 117 -12.95 -1.06 -5.27
CA ARG A 117 -14.27 -1.68 -5.50
C ARG A 117 -14.52 -2.83 -4.51
N ASP A 118 -13.57 -3.73 -4.34
CA ASP A 118 -13.73 -4.88 -3.45
C ASP A 118 -13.92 -4.43 -1.99
N LEU A 119 -13.15 -3.44 -1.53
CA LEU A 119 -13.34 -2.86 -0.21
C LEU A 119 -14.70 -2.16 -0.06
N VAL A 120 -15.13 -1.38 -1.06
CA VAL A 120 -16.42 -0.67 -1.05
C VAL A 120 -17.58 -1.66 -1.00
N VAL A 121 -17.59 -2.66 -1.88
CA VAL A 121 -18.67 -3.66 -1.95
C VAL A 121 -18.74 -4.51 -0.69
N LEU A 122 -17.58 -4.97 -0.19
CA LEU A 122 -17.52 -5.84 0.99
C LEU A 122 -17.79 -5.09 2.30
N SER A 123 -17.36 -3.84 2.42
CA SER A 123 -17.60 -3.04 3.62
C SER A 123 -18.99 -2.38 3.63
N GLY A 124 -19.50 -2.00 2.48
CA GLY A 124 -20.67 -1.13 2.34
C GLY A 124 -20.35 0.36 2.58
N PHE A 125 -19.09 0.73 2.68
CA PHE A 125 -18.62 2.09 2.96
C PHE A 125 -18.14 2.77 1.69
N ALA A 126 -17.96 4.09 1.74
CA ALA A 126 -17.40 4.83 0.62
C ALA A 126 -15.86 4.78 0.65
N GLY A 127 -15.24 4.69 -0.52
CA GLY A 127 -13.81 4.88 -0.71
C GLY A 127 -13.52 6.23 -1.36
N VAL A 128 -12.52 6.94 -0.87
CA VAL A 128 -11.98 8.15 -1.51
C VAL A 128 -10.55 7.89 -1.91
N PHE A 129 -10.33 7.71 -3.19
CA PHE A 129 -9.00 7.50 -3.76
C PHE A 129 -8.33 8.84 -4.02
N VAL A 130 -7.11 9.02 -3.48
CA VAL A 130 -6.34 10.25 -3.61
C VAL A 130 -5.40 10.14 -4.79
N ASN A 131 -5.61 10.97 -5.83
CA ASN A 131 -4.68 11.08 -6.95
C ASN A 131 -3.56 12.05 -6.59
N TYR A 132 -2.63 11.58 -5.77
CA TYR A 132 -1.45 12.37 -5.40
C TYR A 132 -0.47 12.49 -6.57
N THR A 133 0.33 13.55 -6.57
CA THR A 133 1.35 13.79 -7.60
C THR A 133 2.50 12.80 -7.43
N ARG A 134 2.69 11.96 -8.46
CA ARG A 134 3.75 10.94 -8.49
C ARG A 134 5.11 11.56 -8.82
N THR A 135 6.16 10.85 -8.51
CA THR A 135 7.50 11.17 -8.98
C THR A 135 7.68 10.71 -10.45
N PRO A 136 8.43 11.39 -11.31
CA PRO A 136 9.31 12.54 -11.02
C PRO A 136 8.61 13.90 -11.01
N GLU A 137 7.31 13.98 -11.29
CA GLU A 137 6.57 15.25 -11.34
C GLU A 137 6.58 15.98 -10.00
N ALA A 138 6.63 15.23 -8.90
CA ALA A 138 6.89 15.73 -7.57
C ALA A 138 7.81 14.78 -6.80
N GLN A 139 8.59 15.31 -5.90
CA GLN A 139 9.46 14.53 -5.02
C GLN A 139 9.00 14.63 -3.57
N TYR A 140 9.59 13.81 -2.71
CA TYR A 140 9.40 13.88 -1.28
C TYR A 140 9.59 15.32 -0.74
N PRO A 141 8.72 15.85 0.11
CA PRO A 141 7.55 15.18 0.73
C PRO A 141 6.19 15.54 0.10
N GLN A 142 6.11 15.97 -1.16
CA GLN A 142 4.88 16.54 -1.72
C GLN A 142 3.70 15.56 -1.68
N ALA A 143 3.86 14.32 -2.14
CA ALA A 143 2.78 13.33 -2.15
C ALA A 143 2.14 13.15 -0.76
N ILE A 144 2.97 13.05 0.29
CA ILE A 144 2.52 12.93 1.69
C ILE A 144 1.73 14.17 2.13
N ASN A 145 2.16 15.37 1.72
CA ASN A 145 1.47 16.60 2.07
C ASN A 145 0.11 16.71 1.38
N GLU A 146 0.03 16.33 0.11
CA GLU A 146 -1.22 16.25 -0.66
C GLU A 146 -2.20 15.25 -0.03
N ILE A 147 -1.72 14.04 0.33
CA ILE A 147 -2.54 13.01 0.96
C ILE A 147 -3.07 13.47 2.32
N TYR A 148 -2.20 14.06 3.14
CA TYR A 148 -2.63 14.61 4.43
C TYR A 148 -3.66 15.72 4.25
N ALA A 149 -3.45 16.65 3.33
CA ALA A 149 -4.38 17.73 3.01
C ALA A 149 -5.73 17.21 2.51
N ALA A 150 -5.73 16.18 1.62
CA ALA A 150 -6.93 15.52 1.15
C ALA A 150 -7.69 14.82 2.29
N THR A 151 -6.97 14.09 3.16
CA THR A 151 -7.55 13.40 4.32
C THR A 151 -8.23 14.39 5.28
N LYS A 152 -7.57 15.51 5.56
CA LYS A 152 -8.11 16.61 6.37
C LYS A 152 -9.35 17.21 5.71
N TRP A 153 -9.28 17.50 4.40
CA TRP A 153 -10.43 18.03 3.67
C TRP A 153 -11.64 17.08 3.74
N VAL A 154 -11.44 15.77 3.55
CA VAL A 154 -12.53 14.79 3.66
C VAL A 154 -13.10 14.75 5.07
N ALA A 155 -12.26 14.83 6.10
CA ALA A 155 -12.72 14.88 7.49
C ALA A 155 -13.59 16.11 7.80
N GLU A 156 -13.27 17.26 7.21
CA GLU A 156 -13.94 18.55 7.45
C GLU A 156 -15.14 18.79 6.51
N HIS A 157 -15.08 18.29 5.27
CA HIS A 157 -16.03 18.58 4.19
C HIS A 157 -16.65 17.33 3.56
N GLY A 158 -16.55 16.17 4.22
CA GLY A 158 -17.01 14.89 3.66
C GLY A 158 -18.47 14.87 3.22
N GLU A 159 -19.35 15.64 3.88
CA GLU A 159 -20.77 15.77 3.53
C GLU A 159 -20.98 16.27 2.10
N GLU A 160 -20.06 17.10 1.56
CA GLU A 160 -20.12 17.59 0.17
C GLU A 160 -19.95 16.47 -0.88
N ILE A 161 -19.40 15.32 -0.46
CA ILE A 161 -19.21 14.13 -1.31
C ILE A 161 -19.98 12.91 -0.76
N GLY A 162 -20.93 13.16 0.16
CA GLY A 162 -21.80 12.14 0.74
C GLY A 162 -21.10 11.15 1.66
N VAL A 163 -20.04 11.59 2.37
CA VAL A 163 -19.32 10.74 3.34
C VAL A 163 -19.25 11.38 4.73
N ASP A 164 -19.21 10.52 5.77
CA ASP A 164 -19.04 10.94 7.14
C ASP A 164 -17.54 11.02 7.50
N GLY A 165 -16.98 12.22 7.40
CA GLY A 165 -15.58 12.49 7.73
C GLY A 165 -15.19 12.22 9.18
N LYS A 166 -16.16 12.03 10.11
CA LYS A 166 -15.90 11.63 11.50
C LYS A 166 -15.74 10.12 11.67
N ASN A 167 -16.22 9.35 10.71
CA ASN A 167 -16.04 7.90 10.60
C ASN A 167 -15.07 7.59 9.46
N LEU A 168 -13.77 7.88 9.68
CA LEU A 168 -12.72 7.86 8.68
C LEU A 168 -11.61 6.86 9.03
N ALA A 169 -11.27 6.02 8.06
CA ALA A 169 -10.08 5.18 8.06
C ALA A 169 -9.12 5.58 6.92
N VAL A 170 -7.86 5.17 7.02
CA VAL A 170 -6.88 5.27 5.93
C VAL A 170 -6.39 3.88 5.54
N VAL A 171 -6.30 3.62 4.24
CA VAL A 171 -5.96 2.31 3.67
C VAL A 171 -4.97 2.51 2.54
N GLY A 172 -3.93 1.70 2.45
CA GLY A 172 -3.01 1.76 1.32
C GLY A 172 -2.16 0.52 1.16
N ASN A 173 -1.64 0.33 -0.05
CA ASN A 173 -0.76 -0.78 -0.39
C ASN A 173 0.65 -0.29 -0.73
N SER A 174 1.68 -1.07 -0.40
CA SER A 174 3.08 -0.77 -0.74
C SER A 174 3.49 0.62 -0.22
N VAL A 175 3.95 1.53 -1.09
CA VAL A 175 4.20 2.94 -0.72
C VAL A 175 2.93 3.65 -0.26
N GLY A 176 1.75 3.22 -0.70
CA GLY A 176 0.47 3.70 -0.15
C GLY A 176 0.29 3.29 1.31
N GLY A 177 0.75 2.09 1.69
CA GLY A 177 0.82 1.65 3.08
C GLY A 177 1.79 2.49 3.91
N ASN A 178 2.95 2.86 3.36
CA ASN A 178 3.86 3.85 3.95
C ASN A 178 3.12 5.15 4.23
N MET A 179 2.57 5.77 3.18
CA MET A 179 1.91 7.07 3.30
C MET A 179 0.62 7.02 4.15
N THR A 180 0.01 5.84 4.31
CA THR A 180 -1.11 5.61 5.24
C THR A 180 -0.67 5.84 6.69
N THR A 181 0.38 5.15 7.15
CA THR A 181 0.85 5.32 8.53
C THR A 181 1.51 6.67 8.75
N VAL A 182 2.18 7.24 7.75
CA VAL A 182 2.72 8.61 7.81
C VAL A 182 1.60 9.64 7.93
N THR A 183 0.48 9.46 7.23
CA THR A 183 -0.70 10.32 7.38
C THR A 183 -1.26 10.26 8.80
N ALA A 184 -1.30 9.07 9.41
CA ALA A 184 -1.72 8.91 10.81
C ALA A 184 -0.75 9.60 11.79
N LEU A 185 0.57 9.49 11.56
CA LEU A 185 1.60 10.22 12.33
C LEU A 185 1.39 11.74 12.24
N LYS A 186 1.24 12.27 11.02
CA LYS A 186 1.00 13.71 10.79
C LYS A 186 -0.31 14.17 11.44
N ALA A 187 -1.36 13.36 11.36
CA ALA A 187 -2.65 13.67 11.99
C ALA A 187 -2.51 13.76 13.51
N LYS A 188 -1.80 12.82 14.13
CA LYS A 188 -1.50 12.85 15.57
C LYS A 188 -0.71 14.12 15.95
N GLU A 189 0.37 14.42 15.25
CA GLU A 189 1.25 15.56 15.56
C GLU A 189 0.57 16.90 15.39
N LYS A 190 -0.33 17.00 14.40
CA LYS A 190 -1.05 18.25 14.09
C LYS A 190 -2.40 18.36 14.81
N GLY A 191 -2.78 17.36 15.62
CA GLY A 191 -4.05 17.35 16.34
C GLY A 191 -5.28 17.10 15.47
N GLY A 192 -5.13 16.38 14.36
CA GLY A 192 -6.21 15.97 13.47
C GLY A 192 -5.79 15.79 12.02
N PRO A 193 -6.65 15.19 11.19
CA PRO A 193 -7.98 14.64 11.49
C PRO A 193 -7.93 13.38 12.38
N HIS A 194 -9.05 13.06 13.04
CA HIS A 194 -9.17 11.84 13.81
C HIS A 194 -9.36 10.64 12.88
N ILE A 195 -8.35 9.77 12.81
CA ILE A 195 -8.36 8.54 12.03
C ILE A 195 -8.66 7.38 12.97
N LYS A 196 -9.68 6.56 12.65
CA LYS A 196 -10.16 5.45 13.50
C LYS A 196 -9.46 4.12 13.23
N LEU A 197 -8.88 3.95 12.04
CA LEU A 197 -8.20 2.73 11.62
C LEU A 197 -7.19 3.04 10.53
N GLN A 198 -6.06 2.34 10.55
CA GLN A 198 -5.12 2.29 9.45
C GLN A 198 -4.97 0.84 8.95
N ILE A 199 -5.04 0.64 7.62
CA ILE A 199 -4.81 -0.66 6.98
C ILE A 199 -3.61 -0.53 6.04
N LEU A 200 -2.55 -1.24 6.36
CA LEU A 200 -1.29 -1.24 5.64
C LEU A 200 -1.11 -2.59 4.94
N MET A 201 -1.25 -2.62 3.64
CA MET A 201 -1.09 -3.82 2.84
C MET A 201 0.34 -3.85 2.30
N TRP A 202 1.15 -4.84 2.73
CA TRP A 202 2.58 -4.99 2.37
C TRP A 202 3.32 -3.66 2.32
N PRO A 203 3.35 -2.91 3.44
CA PRO A 203 3.83 -1.55 3.44
C PRO A 203 5.34 -1.48 3.33
N ILE A 204 5.85 -0.47 2.62
CA ILE A 204 7.23 0.00 2.78
C ILE A 204 7.29 0.82 4.06
N VAL A 205 8.18 0.49 4.98
CA VAL A 205 8.31 1.23 6.24
C VAL A 205 9.75 1.59 6.61
N ASP A 206 10.71 1.13 5.80
CA ASP A 206 12.14 1.48 5.94
C ASP A 206 12.83 1.57 4.56
N ALA A 207 14.04 2.09 4.55
CA ALA A 207 14.92 2.12 3.39
C ALA A 207 16.18 1.25 3.60
N ASP A 208 16.08 0.22 4.45
CA ASP A 208 17.11 -0.81 4.62
C ASP A 208 16.90 -1.94 3.61
N PHE A 209 17.79 -2.05 2.65
CA PHE A 209 17.75 -3.07 1.60
C PHE A 209 18.52 -4.34 1.93
N GLU A 210 18.95 -4.52 3.20
CA GLU A 210 19.81 -5.62 3.66
C GLU A 210 19.08 -6.60 4.59
N THR A 211 17.73 -6.52 4.70
CA THR A 211 16.95 -7.49 5.46
C THR A 211 16.99 -8.88 4.81
N ASN A 212 16.65 -9.93 5.57
CA ASN A 212 16.64 -11.29 5.01
C ASN A 212 15.64 -11.41 3.84
N SER A 213 14.48 -10.79 3.92
CA SER A 213 13.50 -10.82 2.84
C SER A 213 14.01 -10.18 1.55
N TYR A 214 14.81 -9.11 1.62
CA TYR A 214 15.47 -8.52 0.44
C TYR A 214 16.48 -9.49 -0.20
N HIS A 215 17.23 -10.24 0.61
CA HIS A 215 18.18 -11.23 0.11
C HIS A 215 17.51 -12.48 -0.45
N GLU A 216 16.36 -12.91 0.12
CA GLU A 216 15.69 -14.13 -0.29
C GLU A 216 14.73 -13.94 -1.47
N PHE A 217 14.07 -12.79 -1.56
CA PHE A 217 12.99 -12.55 -2.52
C PHE A 217 13.29 -11.43 -3.51
N GLY A 218 14.54 -10.96 -3.55
CA GLY A 218 14.96 -9.78 -4.33
C GLY A 218 14.92 -9.92 -5.85
N GLU A 219 14.66 -11.13 -6.37
CA GLU A 219 14.63 -11.44 -7.79
C GLU A 219 13.39 -12.28 -8.15
N GLU A 220 12.85 -12.07 -9.32
CA GLU A 220 11.77 -12.88 -9.92
C GLU A 220 10.46 -13.01 -9.10
N ARG A 221 10.28 -12.20 -8.06
CA ARG A 221 9.09 -12.22 -7.18
C ARG A 221 8.21 -10.98 -7.38
N PHE A 222 8.11 -10.45 -8.60
CA PHE A 222 7.42 -9.24 -9.01
C PHE A 222 8.16 -7.96 -8.57
N LEU A 223 8.19 -7.62 -7.29
CA LEU A 223 8.99 -6.51 -6.78
C LEU A 223 10.43 -6.98 -6.54
N THR A 224 11.38 -6.39 -7.27
CA THR A 224 12.79 -6.73 -7.18
C THR A 224 13.60 -5.65 -6.46
N VAL A 225 14.76 -6.03 -5.92
CA VAL A 225 15.67 -5.06 -5.26
C VAL A 225 16.11 -3.94 -6.21
N PRO A 226 16.53 -4.20 -7.47
CA PRO A 226 16.85 -3.12 -8.41
C PRO A 226 15.70 -2.16 -8.65
N THR A 227 14.48 -2.69 -8.84
CA THR A 227 13.28 -1.87 -9.03
C THR A 227 13.01 -1.00 -7.80
N MET A 228 13.12 -1.56 -6.58
CA MET A 228 12.88 -0.82 -5.35
C MET A 228 13.91 0.30 -5.14
N LYS A 229 15.19 0.04 -5.40
CA LYS A 229 16.25 1.06 -5.35
C LYS A 229 16.00 2.18 -6.34
N TRP A 230 15.62 1.84 -7.58
CA TRP A 230 15.26 2.83 -8.61
C TRP A 230 14.08 3.72 -8.16
N MET A 231 13.03 3.15 -7.57
CA MET A 231 11.88 3.91 -7.05
C MET A 231 12.30 4.89 -5.96
N TYR A 232 13.13 4.45 -5.02
CA TYR A 232 13.67 5.33 -3.97
C TYR A 232 14.55 6.44 -4.54
N ASP A 233 15.43 6.13 -5.50
CA ASP A 233 16.30 7.12 -6.14
C ASP A 233 15.50 8.23 -6.83
N MET A 234 14.35 7.87 -7.42
CA MET A 234 13.43 8.81 -8.04
C MET A 234 12.66 9.66 -7.01
N TYR A 235 12.28 9.09 -5.87
CA TYR A 235 11.46 9.76 -4.86
C TYR A 235 12.29 10.57 -3.86
N ILE A 236 13.37 9.98 -3.33
CA ILE A 236 14.32 10.58 -2.40
C ILE A 236 15.75 10.22 -2.84
N ALA A 237 16.35 11.05 -3.67
CA ALA A 237 17.68 10.80 -4.23
C ALA A 237 18.79 10.76 -3.15
N ASP A 238 18.64 11.57 -2.08
CA ASP A 238 19.59 11.61 -0.94
C ASP A 238 19.28 10.47 0.04
N PRO A 239 20.16 9.46 0.20
CA PRO A 239 19.95 8.34 1.10
C PRO A 239 19.79 8.75 2.58
N GLU A 240 20.44 9.82 3.02
CA GLU A 240 20.32 10.29 4.41
C GLU A 240 18.90 10.83 4.71
N LYS A 241 18.24 11.42 3.71
CA LYS A 241 16.85 11.87 3.86
C LYS A 241 15.84 10.72 3.88
N ARG A 242 16.22 9.52 3.42
CA ARG A 242 15.39 8.32 3.52
C ARG A 242 15.19 7.87 4.98
N LYS A 243 16.04 8.32 5.91
CA LYS A 243 15.93 8.05 7.35
C LYS A 243 14.89 8.95 8.05
N ASP A 244 14.33 9.94 7.37
CA ASP A 244 13.23 10.74 7.90
C ASP A 244 12.05 9.84 8.26
N VAL A 245 11.43 10.06 9.42
CA VAL A 245 10.29 9.27 9.93
C VAL A 245 9.10 9.27 8.95
N TYR A 246 8.94 10.33 8.18
CA TYR A 246 7.90 10.42 7.15
C TYR A 246 8.27 9.72 5.83
N ALA A 247 9.53 9.30 5.68
CA ALA A 247 9.96 8.42 4.60
C ALA A 247 10.04 6.95 5.06
N SER A 248 10.58 6.75 6.28
CA SER A 248 10.83 5.44 6.90
C SER A 248 10.18 5.39 8.30
N PRO A 249 8.88 5.15 8.41
CA PRO A 249 8.18 5.19 9.69
C PRO A 249 8.66 4.12 10.69
N LEU A 250 9.37 3.09 10.26
CA LEU A 250 10.06 2.15 11.15
C LEU A 250 11.18 2.82 11.97
N GLN A 251 11.70 3.96 11.53
CA GLN A 251 12.70 4.76 12.27
C GLN A 251 12.07 5.58 13.41
N ALA A 252 10.74 5.73 13.45
CA ALA A 252 10.06 6.42 14.54
C ALA A 252 10.35 5.77 15.88
N THR A 253 10.51 6.57 16.93
CA THR A 253 10.60 6.05 18.30
C THR A 253 9.26 5.45 18.76
N VAL A 254 9.30 4.56 19.74
CA VAL A 254 8.07 4.01 20.36
C VAL A 254 7.17 5.13 20.86
N GLU A 255 7.73 6.20 21.44
CA GLU A 255 6.97 7.35 21.93
C GLU A 255 6.26 8.11 20.79
N GLN A 256 6.89 8.24 19.62
CA GLN A 256 6.25 8.84 18.44
C GLN A 256 5.09 8.00 17.91
N LEU A 257 5.13 6.68 18.08
CA LEU A 257 4.06 5.77 17.63
C LEU A 257 2.89 5.64 18.61
N LYS A 258 3.05 5.98 19.89
CA LYS A 258 1.97 5.93 20.88
C LYS A 258 0.76 6.73 20.45
N GLY A 259 -0.43 6.15 20.63
CA GLY A 259 -1.70 6.81 20.32
C GLY A 259 -2.02 6.90 18.82
N LEU A 260 -1.27 6.21 17.96
CA LEU A 260 -1.71 5.97 16.58
C LEU A 260 -2.99 5.14 16.55
N PRO A 261 -3.82 5.27 15.49
CA PRO A 261 -5.04 4.48 15.36
C PRO A 261 -4.75 2.98 15.30
N PRO A 262 -5.73 2.13 15.68
CA PRO A 262 -5.65 0.69 15.45
C PRO A 262 -5.16 0.36 14.05
N ALA A 263 -4.38 -0.73 13.91
CA ALA A 263 -3.74 -1.08 12.66
C ALA A 263 -4.01 -2.54 12.25
N LEU A 264 -4.33 -2.75 10.98
CA LEU A 264 -4.16 -4.03 10.29
C LEU A 264 -2.95 -3.92 9.38
N ILE A 265 -1.95 -4.77 9.59
CA ILE A 265 -0.80 -4.90 8.69
C ILE A 265 -0.90 -6.25 7.99
N VAL A 266 -0.83 -6.23 6.67
CA VAL A 266 -0.80 -7.43 5.85
C VAL A 266 0.58 -7.54 5.20
N VAL A 267 1.20 -8.70 5.29
CA VAL A 267 2.46 -9.02 4.60
C VAL A 267 2.30 -10.25 3.72
N ALA A 268 3.03 -10.32 2.64
CA ALA A 268 3.11 -11.49 1.77
C ALA A 268 4.36 -12.31 2.13
N GLU A 269 4.27 -13.64 2.11
CA GLU A 269 5.37 -14.52 2.53
C GLU A 269 6.62 -14.35 1.68
N SER A 270 6.46 -14.21 0.36
CA SER A 270 7.57 -14.12 -0.60
C SER A 270 7.72 -12.70 -1.16
N ASP A 271 7.87 -11.71 -0.27
CA ASP A 271 7.98 -10.29 -0.57
C ASP A 271 9.23 -9.70 0.08
N ILE A 272 9.97 -8.87 -0.65
CA ILE A 272 11.14 -8.15 -0.07
C ILE A 272 10.75 -7.29 1.13
N LEU A 273 9.51 -6.80 1.21
CA LEU A 273 9.00 -5.94 2.29
C LEU A 273 8.46 -6.71 3.50
N HIS A 274 8.53 -8.05 3.48
CA HIS A 274 8.00 -8.91 4.54
C HIS A 274 8.56 -8.56 5.92
N ASP A 275 9.89 -8.48 6.04
CA ASP A 275 10.58 -8.31 7.32
C ASP A 275 10.30 -6.94 7.93
N GLU A 276 10.38 -5.88 7.13
CA GLU A 276 10.13 -4.52 7.61
C GLU A 276 8.67 -4.31 8.01
N GLY A 277 7.71 -4.84 7.24
CA GLY A 277 6.28 -4.79 7.59
C GLY A 277 5.99 -5.52 8.90
N THR A 278 6.59 -6.70 9.10
CA THR A 278 6.48 -7.47 10.35
C THR A 278 7.12 -6.73 11.52
N ALA A 279 8.31 -6.14 11.31
CA ALA A 279 9.01 -5.38 12.34
C ALA A 279 8.21 -4.14 12.76
N TYR A 280 7.57 -3.47 11.81
CA TYR A 280 6.72 -2.31 12.10
C TYR A 280 5.49 -2.69 12.95
N GLY A 281 4.86 -3.83 12.65
CA GLY A 281 3.77 -4.35 13.48
C GLY A 281 4.17 -4.58 14.93
N ARG A 282 5.35 -5.18 15.15
CA ARG A 282 5.90 -5.37 16.52
C ARG A 282 6.17 -4.05 17.22
N LYS A 283 6.68 -3.06 16.49
CA LYS A 283 6.96 -1.74 17.04
C LYS A 283 5.72 -0.96 17.41
N LEU A 284 4.63 -1.11 16.64
CA LEU A 284 3.32 -0.56 16.98
C LEU A 284 2.75 -1.22 18.25
N ASP A 285 2.88 -2.55 18.38
CA ASP A 285 2.47 -3.29 19.59
C ASP A 285 3.26 -2.82 20.83
N GLU A 286 4.58 -2.67 20.70
CA GLU A 286 5.44 -2.10 21.76
C GLU A 286 5.00 -0.68 22.16
N ALA A 287 4.50 0.09 21.21
CA ALA A 287 3.95 1.43 21.46
C ALA A 287 2.54 1.41 22.08
N GLY A 288 1.95 0.24 22.30
CA GLY A 288 0.60 0.07 22.84
C GLY A 288 -0.53 0.38 21.86
N VAL A 289 -0.23 0.33 20.55
CA VAL A 289 -1.25 0.44 19.50
C VAL A 289 -1.94 -0.91 19.32
N GLU A 290 -3.28 -0.93 19.22
CA GLU A 290 -4.01 -2.14 18.84
C GLU A 290 -3.61 -2.53 17.42
N VAL A 291 -2.81 -3.58 17.23
CA VAL A 291 -2.30 -4.01 15.94
C VAL A 291 -2.53 -5.49 15.69
N THR A 292 -2.90 -5.82 14.46
CA THR A 292 -2.93 -7.20 13.95
C THR A 292 -2.05 -7.27 12.72
N THR A 293 -1.00 -8.10 12.76
CA THR A 293 -0.17 -8.40 11.58
C THR A 293 -0.54 -9.77 11.05
N VAL A 294 -0.84 -9.86 9.76
CA VAL A 294 -1.26 -11.10 9.09
C VAL A 294 -0.34 -11.37 7.90
N GLN A 295 0.24 -12.57 7.88
CA GLN A 295 1.00 -13.07 6.74
C GLN A 295 0.12 -13.92 5.85
N TYR A 296 0.16 -13.67 4.54
CA TYR A 296 -0.46 -14.52 3.53
C TYR A 296 0.60 -15.42 2.89
N ASN A 297 0.52 -16.71 3.22
CA ASN A 297 1.44 -17.72 2.70
C ASN A 297 1.19 -17.96 1.22
N GLY A 298 2.24 -18.24 0.47
CA GLY A 298 2.17 -18.48 -0.96
C GLY A 298 2.11 -17.23 -1.84
N MET A 299 2.04 -16.05 -1.23
CA MET A 299 1.82 -14.78 -1.93
C MET A 299 3.11 -13.98 -2.08
N ILE A 300 3.08 -13.08 -3.08
CA ILE A 300 4.13 -12.12 -3.44
C ILE A 300 3.66 -10.68 -3.21
N HIS A 301 4.57 -9.73 -3.37
CA HIS A 301 4.22 -8.30 -3.35
C HIS A 301 3.04 -8.00 -4.27
N ASP A 302 2.17 -7.11 -3.84
CA ASP A 302 0.98 -6.65 -4.59
C ASP A 302 -0.01 -7.76 -5.04
N PHE A 303 -0.01 -8.94 -4.38
CA PHE A 303 -0.95 -10.02 -4.73
C PHE A 303 -2.42 -9.56 -4.69
N GLY A 304 -2.76 -8.66 -3.78
CA GLY A 304 -4.09 -8.06 -3.70
C GLY A 304 -4.35 -7.00 -4.79
N LEU A 305 -3.32 -6.40 -5.40
CA LEU A 305 -3.45 -5.45 -6.51
C LEU A 305 -3.59 -6.16 -7.86
N LEU A 306 -2.76 -7.16 -8.12
CA LEU A 306 -2.59 -7.78 -9.43
C LEU A 306 -3.85 -8.53 -9.86
N ASN A 307 -4.46 -8.09 -10.97
CA ASN A 307 -5.69 -8.72 -11.49
C ASN A 307 -5.49 -10.19 -11.85
N GLY A 308 -4.28 -10.59 -12.25
CA GLY A 308 -3.94 -12.00 -12.50
C GLY A 308 -4.00 -12.90 -11.27
N LEU A 309 -4.01 -12.33 -10.06
CA LEU A 309 -4.12 -13.05 -8.79
C LEU A 309 -5.45 -12.77 -8.06
N ALA A 310 -6.38 -12.02 -8.68
CA ALA A 310 -7.62 -11.58 -8.04
C ALA A 310 -8.51 -12.72 -7.56
N ASP A 311 -8.52 -13.84 -8.28
CA ASP A 311 -9.37 -14.99 -8.00
C ASP A 311 -8.78 -15.99 -6.99
N LEU A 312 -7.55 -15.77 -6.53
CA LEU A 312 -6.95 -16.63 -5.52
C LEU A 312 -7.69 -16.50 -4.18
N PRO A 313 -7.83 -17.62 -3.44
CA PRO A 313 -8.48 -17.61 -2.11
C PRO A 313 -7.85 -16.61 -1.16
N GLU A 314 -6.53 -16.45 -1.21
CA GLU A 314 -5.76 -15.53 -0.38
C GLU A 314 -6.13 -14.08 -0.67
N THR A 315 -6.26 -13.71 -1.94
CA THR A 315 -6.67 -12.35 -2.36
C THR A 315 -8.10 -12.04 -1.91
N ARG A 316 -9.02 -12.99 -2.06
CA ARG A 316 -10.40 -12.83 -1.59
C ARG A 316 -10.46 -12.71 -0.07
N SER A 317 -9.70 -13.54 0.65
CA SER A 317 -9.62 -13.52 2.12
C SER A 317 -9.08 -12.18 2.65
N LEU A 318 -8.08 -11.62 2.00
CA LEU A 318 -7.53 -10.30 2.31
C LEU A 318 -8.63 -9.23 2.36
N PHE A 319 -9.43 -9.12 1.29
CA PHE A 319 -10.46 -8.08 1.21
C PHE A 319 -11.61 -8.31 2.20
N VAL A 320 -11.99 -9.56 2.45
CA VAL A 320 -12.97 -9.92 3.51
C VAL A 320 -12.44 -9.47 4.87
N GLN A 321 -11.18 -9.75 5.19
CA GLN A 321 -10.57 -9.35 6.46
C GLN A 321 -10.47 -7.82 6.58
N ALA A 322 -10.00 -7.14 5.54
CA ALA A 322 -9.90 -5.67 5.54
C ALA A 322 -11.28 -5.01 5.70
N ALA A 323 -12.30 -5.49 5.00
CA ALA A 323 -13.68 -5.01 5.14
C ALA A 323 -14.25 -5.27 6.53
N ALA A 324 -13.94 -6.41 7.16
CA ALA A 324 -14.35 -6.71 8.53
C ALA A 324 -13.72 -5.73 9.54
N GLN A 325 -12.44 -5.36 9.35
CA GLN A 325 -11.78 -4.35 10.16
C GLN A 325 -12.40 -2.96 9.97
N LEU A 326 -12.70 -2.58 8.73
CA LEU A 326 -13.45 -1.33 8.48
C LEU A 326 -14.76 -1.31 9.23
N LYS A 327 -15.59 -2.36 9.13
CA LYS A 327 -16.87 -2.47 9.84
C LYS A 327 -16.75 -2.47 11.36
N LYS A 328 -15.64 -2.97 11.92
CA LYS A 328 -15.39 -2.99 13.36
C LYS A 328 -15.13 -1.60 13.92
N HIS A 329 -14.44 -0.75 13.15
CA HIS A 329 -13.91 0.52 13.64
C HIS A 329 -14.68 1.75 13.16
N LEU A 330 -15.42 1.66 12.04
CA LEU A 330 -16.23 2.75 11.49
C LEU A 330 -17.72 2.55 11.70
#